data_9fec4f961b99a4f986ff7c9efd2582fd
#
_entry.id   9fec4f961b99a4f986ff7c9efd2582fd
#
_cell.length_a   1.000
_cell.length_b   1.000
_cell.length_c   1.000
_cell.angle_alpha   90.00
_cell.angle_beta   90.00
_cell.angle_gamma   90.00
#
_symmetry.space_group_name_H-M   'P 1'
#
loop_
_entity.id
_entity.type
_entity.pdbx_description
1 polymer ?
#
loop_
_entity_poly.entity_id
_entity_poly.type
_entity_poly.pdbx_seq_one_letter_code
_entity_poly.pdbx_strand_id
1 'polypeptide(L)'
;MEKIVDFSKLSMKKIRELIVFTALIVVVLWKFDVVLGVIRAIWGIVFPFALGGAIAFVINVPMSFLEKKLFGKAKEKGSKAAGKLARPVSLLLTIVLVVGVIVLVMFGLIPQLTATIGSLMNSIADFIPQMQSWVREFTHNNREIMDLVNQMEFNPNKAIQWGMSILGNGAGNFMNTTMTAVGSIVSGVTTFFIAFSFACYILFQKEKLHVQVRKVFFAFIPKRKAEVILEVCSLTYRTFANFLAGQCLEAVILGSMFVITLSILKMPYALLIGIIIAFTALIPIFGAFIGCALGCLLIFMVSPKQAILFILVFLILQQIEGNLIYPHVVGSSVGLPSIWVLAAVTIGGNLLGIVGMLIFIPLVSVLYTLFREYVYLRLKKQHIKRVTKTEVEEYTQEEIEKMQALYKSEHPEKTFE
;
A
#
# COMPACT_ATOMS: atom_id res chain seq x y z
N MET A 1 1.41 52.70 9.40
CA MET A 1 2.83 53.08 9.55
C MET A 1 3.67 52.00 8.88
N GLU A 2 4.05 52.24 7.63
CA GLU A 2 4.98 51.36 6.89
C GLU A 2 6.36 51.45 7.55
N LYS A 3 6.88 50.31 8.00
CA LYS A 3 8.29 50.23 8.39
C LYS A 3 9.16 50.32 7.14
N ILE A 4 9.55 51.50 6.76
CA ILE A 4 10.59 51.74 5.77
C ILE A 4 11.85 51.03 6.28
N VAL A 5 12.27 49.99 5.57
CA VAL A 5 13.50 49.24 5.87
C VAL A 5 14.67 50.18 5.64
N ASP A 6 15.33 50.60 6.71
CA ASP A 6 16.49 51.46 6.66
C ASP A 6 17.70 50.70 6.09
N PHE A 7 17.95 50.86 4.80
CA PHE A 7 19.04 50.19 4.07
C PHE A 7 20.44 50.66 4.51
N SER A 8 20.56 51.77 5.26
CA SER A 8 21.86 52.31 5.68
C SER A 8 22.56 51.46 6.75
N LYS A 9 21.85 50.55 7.42
CA LYS A 9 22.39 49.68 8.48
C LYS A 9 22.73 48.26 8.01
N LEU A 10 22.60 47.94 6.71
CA LEU A 10 22.98 46.64 6.19
C LEU A 10 24.50 46.54 6.07
N SER A 11 25.12 45.70 6.89
CA SER A 11 26.54 45.37 6.77
C SER A 11 26.84 44.88 5.35
N MET A 12 27.98 45.33 4.74
CA MET A 12 28.44 44.92 3.41
C MET A 12 28.43 43.36 3.22
N LYS A 13 28.57 42.64 4.33
CA LYS A 13 28.45 41.19 4.33
C LYS A 13 27.04 40.69 4.00
N LYS A 14 26.00 41.32 4.58
CA LYS A 14 24.59 40.97 4.30
C LYS A 14 24.17 41.38 2.90
N ILE A 15 24.66 42.52 2.38
CA ILE A 15 24.38 42.93 0.99
C ILE A 15 24.97 41.91 0.00
N ARG A 16 26.22 41.50 0.22
CA ARG A 16 26.86 40.48 -0.60
C ARG A 16 26.12 39.13 -0.54
N GLU A 17 25.70 38.70 0.63
CA GLU A 17 24.87 37.48 0.79
C GLU A 17 23.55 37.61 0.04
N LEU A 18 22.90 38.77 0.10
CA LEU A 18 21.64 38.99 -0.64
C LEU A 18 21.86 38.98 -2.16
N ILE A 19 22.92 39.62 -2.67
CA ILE A 19 23.26 39.61 -4.10
C ILE A 19 23.56 38.18 -4.59
N VAL A 20 24.37 37.42 -3.83
CA VAL A 20 24.66 36.02 -4.17
C VAL A 20 23.40 35.17 -4.15
N PHE A 21 22.54 35.35 -3.15
CA PHE A 21 21.27 34.62 -3.04
C PHE A 21 20.32 34.95 -4.21
N THR A 22 20.20 36.25 -4.56
CA THR A 22 19.36 36.68 -5.69
C THR A 22 19.91 36.18 -7.02
N ALA A 23 21.24 36.27 -7.24
CA ALA A 23 21.88 35.73 -8.43
C ALA A 23 21.68 34.22 -8.56
N LEU A 24 21.79 33.49 -7.44
CA LEU A 24 21.55 32.04 -7.40
C LEU A 24 20.10 31.69 -7.76
N ILE A 25 19.12 32.44 -7.25
CA ILE A 25 17.70 32.27 -7.61
C ILE A 25 17.50 32.52 -9.11
N VAL A 26 18.05 33.62 -9.66
CA VAL A 26 17.95 33.97 -11.08
C VAL A 26 18.55 32.86 -11.95
N VAL A 27 19.72 32.33 -11.59
CA VAL A 27 20.38 31.23 -12.33
C VAL A 27 19.55 29.95 -12.27
N VAL A 28 18.98 29.60 -11.09
CA VAL A 28 18.11 28.43 -10.90
C VAL A 28 16.85 28.57 -11.76
N LEU A 29 16.22 29.74 -11.78
CA LEU A 29 15.04 29.99 -12.60
C LEU A 29 15.35 29.96 -14.10
N TRP A 30 16.50 30.54 -14.52
CA TRP A 30 16.90 30.59 -15.94
C TRP A 30 17.30 29.20 -16.48
N LYS A 31 17.93 28.38 -15.63
CA LYS A 31 18.39 27.03 -15.98
C LYS A 31 17.56 25.95 -15.28
N PHE A 32 16.26 26.19 -15.15
CA PHE A 32 15.34 25.30 -14.43
C PHE A 32 15.38 23.86 -14.95
N ASP A 33 15.50 23.67 -16.28
CA ASP A 33 15.61 22.35 -16.90
C ASP A 33 16.88 21.60 -16.46
N VAL A 34 18.00 22.32 -16.29
CA VAL A 34 19.27 21.73 -15.80
C VAL A 34 19.12 21.31 -14.34
N VAL A 35 18.46 22.15 -13.51
CA VAL A 35 18.20 21.84 -12.10
C VAL A 35 17.31 20.61 -11.99
N LEU A 36 16.23 20.55 -12.79
CA LEU A 36 15.37 19.37 -12.86
C LEU A 36 16.13 18.13 -13.35
N GLY A 37 17.03 18.29 -14.32
CA GLY A 37 17.91 17.22 -14.80
C GLY A 37 18.81 16.68 -13.71
N VAL A 38 19.42 17.55 -12.90
CA VAL A 38 20.26 17.14 -11.75
C VAL A 38 19.42 16.44 -10.68
N ILE A 39 18.24 17.00 -10.34
CA ILE A 39 17.33 16.37 -9.37
C ILE A 39 16.93 14.97 -9.85
N ARG A 40 16.59 14.83 -11.14
CA ARG A 40 16.20 13.54 -11.75
C ARG A 40 17.35 12.54 -11.72
N ALA A 41 18.57 12.99 -12.01
CA ALA A 41 19.78 12.17 -11.93
C ALA A 41 20.07 11.70 -10.49
N ILE A 42 19.99 12.60 -9.51
CA ILE A 42 20.14 12.26 -8.08
C ILE A 42 19.07 11.26 -7.66
N TRP A 43 17.81 11.50 -8.07
CA TRP A 43 16.71 10.58 -7.77
C TRP A 43 16.93 9.20 -8.37
N GLY A 44 17.43 9.12 -9.61
CA GLY A 44 17.79 7.84 -10.24
C GLY A 44 18.83 7.04 -9.45
N ILE A 45 19.80 7.72 -8.86
CA ILE A 45 20.83 7.09 -8.01
C ILE A 45 20.25 6.65 -6.65
N VAL A 46 19.37 7.46 -6.05
CA VAL A 46 18.79 7.20 -4.72
C VAL A 46 17.65 6.17 -4.78
N PHE A 47 16.95 6.09 -5.90
CA PHE A 47 15.75 5.26 -6.07
C PHE A 47 15.95 3.78 -5.70
N PRO A 48 17.03 3.07 -6.12
CA PRO A 48 17.26 1.67 -5.72
C PRO A 48 17.38 1.50 -4.20
N PHE A 49 17.99 2.47 -3.52
CA PHE A 49 18.15 2.44 -2.06
C PHE A 49 16.83 2.72 -1.34
N ALA A 50 16.03 3.67 -1.84
CA ALA A 50 14.67 3.93 -1.33
C ALA A 50 13.78 2.70 -1.52
N LEU A 51 13.83 2.09 -2.69
CA LEU A 51 13.13 0.83 -2.99
C LEU A 51 13.60 -0.31 -2.07
N GLY A 52 14.91 -0.43 -1.84
CA GLY A 52 15.48 -1.40 -0.90
C GLY A 52 15.02 -1.18 0.53
N GLY A 53 14.90 0.07 0.97
CA GLY A 53 14.30 0.44 2.26
C GLY A 53 12.84 0.01 2.37
N ALA A 54 12.05 0.22 1.31
CA ALA A 54 10.64 -0.22 1.25
C ALA A 54 10.53 -1.76 1.27
N ILE A 55 11.34 -2.46 0.49
CA ILE A 55 11.40 -3.93 0.49
C ILE A 55 11.80 -4.46 1.89
N ALA A 56 12.83 -3.85 2.51
CA ALA A 56 13.23 -4.21 3.87
C ALA A 56 12.10 -4.03 4.87
N PHE A 57 11.33 -2.95 4.74
CA PHE A 57 10.19 -2.67 5.60
C PHE A 57 9.10 -3.74 5.45
N VAL A 58 8.72 -4.09 4.22
CA VAL A 58 7.71 -5.12 3.93
C VAL A 58 8.16 -6.50 4.43
N ILE A 59 9.40 -6.91 4.12
CA ILE A 59 9.96 -8.20 4.56
C ILE A 59 10.13 -8.26 6.09
N ASN A 60 10.38 -7.13 6.74
CA ASN A 60 10.54 -7.09 8.19
C ASN A 60 9.26 -7.48 8.97
N VAL A 61 8.07 -7.32 8.37
CA VAL A 61 6.80 -7.69 9.01
C VAL A 61 6.73 -9.20 9.25
N PRO A 62 6.76 -10.08 8.23
CA PRO A 62 6.77 -11.52 8.42
C PRO A 62 8.05 -12.01 9.13
N MET A 63 9.19 -11.39 8.89
CA MET A 63 10.45 -11.73 9.57
C MET A 63 10.35 -11.52 11.08
N SER A 64 9.79 -10.41 11.54
CA SER A 64 9.63 -10.12 12.97
C SER A 64 8.66 -11.08 13.64
N PHE A 65 7.62 -11.51 12.93
CA PHE A 65 6.68 -12.53 13.40
C PHE A 65 7.38 -13.88 13.57
N LEU A 66 8.13 -14.33 12.57
CA LEU A 66 8.90 -15.57 12.62
C LEU A 66 9.99 -15.53 13.70
N GLU A 67 10.71 -14.41 13.81
CA GLU A 67 11.74 -14.21 14.85
C GLU A 67 11.17 -14.34 16.25
N LYS A 68 10.04 -13.70 16.54
CA LYS A 68 9.36 -13.79 17.83
C LYS A 68 8.85 -15.21 18.10
N LYS A 69 8.25 -15.87 17.11
CA LYS A 69 7.65 -17.19 17.28
C LYS A 69 8.70 -18.29 17.47
N LEU A 70 9.81 -18.24 16.72
CA LEU A 70 10.84 -19.28 16.75
C LEU A 70 11.87 -19.06 17.86
N PHE A 71 12.28 -17.82 18.08
CA PHE A 71 13.41 -17.49 18.95
C PHE A 71 13.02 -16.68 20.20
N GLY A 72 11.77 -16.24 20.34
CA GLY A 72 11.30 -15.42 21.47
C GLY A 72 11.61 -16.07 22.80
N LYS A 73 11.14 -17.31 23.01
CA LYS A 73 11.37 -18.09 24.24
C LYS A 73 12.86 -18.38 24.53
N ALA A 74 13.67 -18.58 23.48
CA ALA A 74 15.10 -18.84 23.63
C ALA A 74 15.90 -17.57 23.96
N LYS A 75 15.45 -16.40 23.45
CA LYS A 75 16.00 -15.08 23.80
C LYS A 75 15.68 -14.68 25.24
N GLU A 76 14.46 -14.94 25.70
CA GLU A 76 14.05 -14.72 27.10
C GLU A 76 14.87 -15.53 28.08
N LYS A 77 15.28 -16.76 27.70
CA LYS A 77 16.17 -17.64 28.50
C LYS A 77 17.65 -17.25 28.41
N GLY A 78 18.01 -16.10 27.78
CA GLY A 78 19.39 -15.60 27.75
C GLY A 78 20.36 -16.35 26.86
N SER A 79 19.91 -17.18 25.93
CA SER A 79 20.78 -17.93 25.01
C SER A 79 21.51 -17.02 24.04
N LYS A 80 22.85 -16.91 24.19
CA LYS A 80 23.73 -16.12 23.29
C LYS A 80 23.69 -16.62 21.85
N ALA A 81 23.53 -17.93 21.63
CA ALA A 81 23.42 -18.54 20.32
C ALA A 81 22.11 -18.13 19.62
N ALA A 82 20.98 -18.15 20.36
CA ALA A 82 19.69 -17.68 19.86
C ALA A 82 19.74 -16.20 19.46
N GLY A 83 20.45 -15.36 20.23
CA GLY A 83 20.60 -13.94 19.89
C GLY A 83 21.36 -13.69 18.58
N LYS A 84 22.40 -14.49 18.28
CA LYS A 84 23.22 -14.36 17.05
C LYS A 84 22.54 -14.97 15.82
N LEU A 85 21.88 -16.14 15.97
CA LEU A 85 21.30 -16.91 14.86
C LEU A 85 19.87 -16.52 14.53
N ALA A 86 19.13 -15.92 15.47
CA ALA A 86 17.71 -15.59 15.28
C ALA A 86 17.45 -14.79 14.00
N ARG A 87 18.28 -13.78 13.72
CA ARG A 87 18.08 -12.90 12.57
C ARG A 87 18.42 -13.52 11.22
N PRO A 88 19.64 -14.07 11.02
CA PRO A 88 19.96 -14.67 9.73
C PRO A 88 19.02 -15.82 9.39
N VAL A 89 18.65 -16.65 10.39
CA VAL A 89 17.71 -17.75 10.17
C VAL A 89 16.29 -17.24 9.87
N SER A 90 15.80 -16.27 10.64
CA SER A 90 14.46 -15.70 10.39
C SER A 90 14.38 -14.97 9.04
N LEU A 91 15.45 -14.27 8.63
CA LEU A 91 15.51 -13.62 7.31
C LEU A 91 15.50 -14.65 6.19
N LEU A 92 16.36 -15.67 6.28
CA LEU A 92 16.44 -16.73 5.27
C LEU A 92 15.08 -17.46 5.16
N LEU A 93 14.47 -17.81 6.29
CA LEU A 93 13.16 -18.47 6.32
C LEU A 93 12.07 -17.56 5.73
N THR A 94 12.12 -16.26 6.00
CA THR A 94 11.17 -15.29 5.43
C THR A 94 11.34 -15.16 3.92
N ILE A 95 12.58 -15.09 3.43
CA ILE A 95 12.86 -15.05 1.98
C ILE A 95 12.36 -16.34 1.32
N VAL A 96 12.67 -17.50 1.89
CA VAL A 96 12.18 -18.80 1.39
C VAL A 96 10.65 -18.85 1.38
N LEU A 97 10.00 -18.34 2.43
CA LEU A 97 8.54 -18.28 2.51
C LEU A 97 7.97 -17.35 1.43
N VAL A 98 8.49 -16.14 1.28
CA VAL A 98 8.01 -15.17 0.27
C VAL A 98 8.24 -15.70 -1.14
N VAL A 99 9.43 -16.20 -1.44
CA VAL A 99 9.74 -16.81 -2.74
C VAL A 99 8.87 -18.05 -2.97
N GLY A 100 8.70 -18.89 -1.95
CA GLY A 100 7.83 -20.07 -2.00
C GLY A 100 6.38 -19.72 -2.34
N VAL A 101 5.83 -18.68 -1.74
CA VAL A 101 4.48 -18.18 -2.05
C VAL A 101 4.43 -17.68 -3.50
N ILE A 102 5.41 -16.88 -3.95
CA ILE A 102 5.47 -16.39 -5.33
C ILE A 102 5.54 -17.56 -6.31
N VAL A 103 6.42 -18.53 -6.06
CA VAL A 103 6.58 -19.73 -6.90
C VAL A 103 5.27 -20.55 -6.94
N LEU A 104 4.65 -20.79 -5.77
CA LEU A 104 3.38 -21.51 -5.68
C LEU A 104 2.29 -20.84 -6.51
N VAL A 105 2.21 -19.51 -6.40
CA VAL A 105 1.28 -18.70 -7.17
C VAL A 105 1.58 -18.79 -8.67
N MET A 106 2.85 -18.58 -9.05
CA MET A 106 3.26 -18.64 -10.46
C MET A 106 2.99 -20.03 -11.08
N PHE A 107 3.34 -21.11 -10.38
CA PHE A 107 3.10 -22.48 -10.85
C PHE A 107 1.62 -22.90 -10.80
N GLY A 108 0.85 -22.36 -9.85
CA GLY A 108 -0.59 -22.62 -9.79
C GLY A 108 -1.40 -21.78 -10.77
N LEU A 109 -1.05 -20.50 -10.90
CA LEU A 109 -1.83 -19.52 -11.66
C LEU A 109 -1.52 -19.54 -13.15
N ILE A 110 -0.23 -19.57 -13.54
CA ILE A 110 0.16 -19.43 -14.95
C ILE A 110 -0.35 -20.58 -15.81
N PRO A 111 -0.18 -21.88 -15.46
CA PRO A 111 -0.71 -22.97 -16.26
C PRO A 111 -2.24 -22.93 -16.37
N GLN A 112 -2.90 -22.54 -15.27
CA GLN A 112 -4.35 -22.46 -15.23
C GLN A 112 -4.88 -21.26 -16.04
N LEU A 113 -4.19 -20.11 -16.01
CA LEU A 113 -4.48 -18.97 -16.86
C LEU A 113 -4.29 -19.31 -18.35
N THR A 114 -3.17 -19.94 -18.72
CA THR A 114 -2.93 -20.33 -20.13
C THR A 114 -3.96 -21.33 -20.64
N ALA A 115 -4.31 -22.34 -19.85
CA ALA A 115 -5.37 -23.28 -20.19
C ALA A 115 -6.73 -22.56 -20.30
N THR A 116 -7.01 -21.64 -19.38
CA THR A 116 -8.26 -20.85 -19.37
C THR A 116 -8.32 -19.89 -20.56
N ILE A 117 -7.24 -19.16 -20.88
CA ILE A 117 -7.19 -18.29 -22.07
C ILE A 117 -7.39 -19.10 -23.34
N GLY A 118 -6.77 -20.30 -23.47
CA GLY A 118 -6.97 -21.19 -24.60
C GLY A 118 -8.44 -21.66 -24.73
N SER A 119 -9.05 -22.05 -23.60
CA SER A 119 -10.49 -22.44 -23.60
C SER A 119 -11.40 -21.24 -23.82
N LEU A 120 -11.03 -20.05 -23.34
CA LEU A 120 -11.72 -18.77 -23.57
C LEU A 120 -11.78 -18.44 -25.07
N MET A 121 -10.68 -18.58 -25.78
CA MET A 121 -10.62 -18.28 -27.21
C MET A 121 -11.53 -19.23 -28.02
N ASN A 122 -11.60 -20.50 -27.62
CA ASN A 122 -12.51 -21.46 -28.22
C ASN A 122 -13.98 -21.19 -27.79
N SER A 123 -14.20 -20.85 -26.50
CA SER A 123 -15.54 -20.59 -25.99
C SER A 123 -16.14 -19.26 -26.48
N ILE A 124 -15.34 -18.25 -26.85
CA ILE A 124 -15.84 -17.02 -27.49
C ILE A 124 -16.50 -17.36 -28.84
N ALA A 125 -15.88 -18.25 -29.60
CA ALA A 125 -16.44 -18.69 -30.89
C ALA A 125 -17.81 -19.41 -30.73
N ASP A 126 -17.99 -20.19 -29.66
CA ASP A 126 -19.22 -20.90 -29.33
C ASP A 126 -20.23 -20.02 -28.57
N PHE A 127 -19.77 -19.03 -27.82
CA PHE A 127 -20.63 -18.18 -27.01
C PHE A 127 -21.44 -17.17 -27.83
N ILE A 128 -20.89 -16.66 -28.93
CA ILE A 128 -21.58 -15.70 -29.82
C ILE A 128 -22.87 -16.30 -30.38
N PRO A 129 -22.90 -17.52 -30.97
CA PRO A 129 -24.14 -18.16 -31.41
C PRO A 129 -25.13 -18.44 -30.25
N GLN A 130 -24.59 -18.82 -29.07
CA GLN A 130 -25.45 -19.05 -27.89
C GLN A 130 -26.08 -17.75 -27.39
N MET A 131 -25.32 -16.67 -27.33
CA MET A 131 -25.82 -15.35 -26.96
C MET A 131 -26.89 -14.86 -27.93
N GLN A 132 -26.70 -15.08 -29.24
CA GLN A 132 -27.69 -14.77 -30.25
C GLN A 132 -28.97 -15.61 -30.10
N SER A 133 -28.84 -16.91 -29.76
CA SER A 133 -30.00 -17.76 -29.49
C SER A 133 -30.76 -17.31 -28.23
N TRP A 134 -30.06 -16.92 -27.19
CA TRP A 134 -30.65 -16.39 -25.95
C TRP A 134 -31.37 -15.07 -26.17
N VAL A 135 -30.76 -14.14 -26.91
CA VAL A 135 -31.42 -12.86 -27.25
C VAL A 135 -32.66 -13.14 -28.10
N ARG A 136 -32.64 -14.09 -29.02
CA ARG A 136 -33.82 -14.51 -29.76
C ARG A 136 -34.95 -15.05 -28.88
N GLU A 137 -34.60 -15.88 -27.90
CA GLU A 137 -35.56 -16.50 -26.98
C GLU A 137 -36.15 -15.46 -26.01
N PHE A 138 -35.32 -14.54 -25.51
CA PHE A 138 -35.75 -13.50 -24.57
C PHE A 138 -36.53 -12.35 -25.20
N THR A 139 -36.26 -12.00 -26.45
CA THR A 139 -36.86 -10.84 -27.11
C THR A 139 -38.10 -11.20 -27.93
N HIS A 140 -38.59 -12.46 -27.85
CA HIS A 140 -39.78 -12.90 -28.58
C HIS A 140 -39.75 -12.48 -30.05
N ASN A 141 -38.59 -12.56 -30.72
CA ASN A 141 -38.40 -12.24 -32.14
C ASN A 141 -38.61 -10.73 -32.50
N ASN A 142 -38.37 -9.81 -31.58
CA ASN A 142 -38.51 -8.39 -31.85
C ASN A 142 -37.45 -7.95 -32.88
N ARG A 143 -37.86 -7.59 -34.10
CA ARG A 143 -36.98 -7.28 -35.24
C ARG A 143 -35.98 -6.16 -34.96
N GLU A 144 -36.38 -5.10 -34.24
CA GLU A 144 -35.51 -3.95 -33.98
C GLU A 144 -34.29 -4.30 -33.11
N ILE A 145 -34.48 -5.18 -32.10
CA ILE A 145 -33.37 -5.61 -31.22
C ILE A 145 -32.47 -6.60 -31.99
N MET A 146 -33.06 -7.40 -32.90
CA MET A 146 -32.33 -8.32 -33.74
C MET A 146 -31.42 -7.63 -34.75
N ASP A 147 -31.86 -6.51 -35.32
CA ASP A 147 -31.07 -5.68 -36.23
C ASP A 147 -29.93 -4.95 -35.49
N LEU A 148 -30.16 -4.52 -34.24
CA LEU A 148 -29.09 -3.99 -33.37
C LEU A 148 -28.04 -5.05 -33.01
N VAL A 149 -28.45 -6.29 -32.72
CA VAL A 149 -27.53 -7.39 -32.39
C VAL A 149 -26.76 -7.85 -33.64
N ASN A 150 -27.41 -7.85 -34.81
CA ASN A 150 -26.73 -8.17 -36.06
C ASN A 150 -25.85 -7.04 -36.58
N GLN A 151 -26.15 -5.77 -36.26
CA GLN A 151 -25.29 -4.59 -36.52
C GLN A 151 -24.10 -4.52 -35.59
N MET A 152 -24.17 -5.12 -34.42
CA MET A 152 -22.95 -5.42 -33.63
C MET A 152 -22.24 -6.56 -34.33
N GLU A 153 -21.49 -6.28 -35.42
CA GLU A 153 -20.51 -7.18 -36.02
C GLU A 153 -19.46 -7.57 -34.93
N PHE A 154 -19.85 -8.45 -34.02
CA PHE A 154 -18.89 -9.18 -33.19
C PHE A 154 -18.13 -10.14 -34.15
N ASN A 155 -17.15 -9.55 -34.82
CA ASN A 155 -16.24 -10.34 -35.63
C ASN A 155 -15.30 -11.07 -34.67
N PRO A 156 -15.45 -12.40 -34.44
CA PRO A 156 -14.60 -13.17 -33.52
C PRO A 156 -13.13 -12.98 -33.86
N ASN A 157 -12.80 -12.81 -35.15
CA ASN A 157 -11.45 -12.56 -35.62
C ASN A 157 -10.93 -11.19 -35.19
N LYS A 158 -11.78 -10.16 -35.05
CA LYS A 158 -11.36 -8.86 -34.49
C LYS A 158 -11.17 -8.93 -32.99
N ALA A 159 -12.01 -9.65 -32.25
CA ALA A 159 -11.83 -9.86 -30.81
C ALA A 159 -10.60 -10.74 -30.52
N ILE A 160 -10.37 -11.76 -31.32
CA ILE A 160 -9.16 -12.58 -31.28
C ILE A 160 -7.92 -11.75 -31.66
N GLN A 161 -8.01 -10.95 -32.74
CA GLN A 161 -6.93 -10.02 -33.14
C GLN A 161 -6.70 -8.95 -32.09
N TRP A 162 -7.72 -8.44 -31.40
CA TRP A 162 -7.58 -7.48 -30.32
C TRP A 162 -6.96 -8.15 -29.08
N GLY A 163 -7.40 -9.35 -28.69
CA GLY A 163 -6.78 -10.15 -27.65
C GLY A 163 -5.34 -10.57 -28.01
N MET A 164 -5.12 -10.98 -29.26
CA MET A 164 -3.78 -11.25 -29.82
C MET A 164 -2.96 -9.97 -29.97
N SER A 165 -3.55 -8.81 -30.22
CA SER A 165 -2.82 -7.54 -30.25
C SER A 165 -2.44 -7.05 -28.85
N ILE A 166 -3.24 -7.32 -27.84
CA ILE A 166 -2.84 -7.07 -26.43
C ILE A 166 -1.73 -8.05 -26.00
N LEU A 167 -1.84 -9.32 -26.40
CA LEU A 167 -0.81 -10.35 -26.18
C LEU A 167 0.33 -10.26 -27.21
N GLY A 168 0.05 -9.95 -28.45
CA GLY A 168 0.97 -9.98 -29.57
C GLY A 168 1.58 -8.62 -29.93
N ASN A 169 1.02 -7.48 -29.51
CA ASN A 169 1.76 -6.22 -29.48
C ASN A 169 2.85 -6.24 -28.38
N GLY A 170 2.70 -7.15 -27.40
CA GLY A 170 3.86 -7.65 -26.64
C GLY A 170 4.85 -8.45 -27.48
N ALA A 171 4.42 -9.22 -28.51
CA ALA A 171 5.29 -10.12 -29.26
C ALA A 171 5.70 -9.62 -30.67
N GLY A 172 4.88 -8.85 -31.37
CA GLY A 172 5.17 -8.38 -32.75
C GLY A 172 6.04 -7.14 -32.85
N ASN A 173 6.02 -6.25 -31.84
CA ASN A 173 7.05 -5.24 -31.63
C ASN A 173 8.30 -5.82 -30.97
N PHE A 174 8.33 -7.12 -30.71
CA PHE A 174 9.39 -7.80 -29.98
C PHE A 174 10.77 -7.66 -30.69
N MET A 175 10.80 -7.56 -32.01
CA MET A 175 12.06 -7.50 -32.74
C MET A 175 12.69 -6.09 -32.77
N ASN A 176 11.90 -5.00 -32.78
CA ASN A 176 12.43 -3.64 -32.67
C ASN A 176 12.42 -3.11 -31.22
N THR A 177 11.56 -3.64 -30.37
CA THR A 177 11.50 -3.36 -28.94
C THR A 177 12.44 -4.26 -28.12
N THR A 178 12.96 -5.35 -28.73
CA THR A 178 13.79 -6.33 -28.02
C THR A 178 15.09 -5.70 -27.48
N MET A 179 15.71 -4.79 -28.21
CA MET A 179 16.90 -4.10 -27.73
C MET A 179 16.59 -3.10 -26.60
N THR A 180 15.46 -2.40 -26.69
CA THR A 180 15.00 -1.47 -25.65
C THR A 180 14.38 -2.22 -24.46
N ALA A 181 13.66 -3.32 -24.73
CA ALA A 181 13.10 -4.17 -23.69
C ALA A 181 14.16 -4.95 -22.91
N VAL A 182 15.16 -5.48 -23.60
CA VAL A 182 16.33 -6.13 -22.95
C VAL A 182 17.07 -5.12 -22.07
N GLY A 183 17.29 -3.88 -22.56
CA GLY A 183 17.87 -2.81 -21.75
C GLY A 183 17.00 -2.45 -20.53
N SER A 184 15.71 -2.39 -20.69
CA SER A 184 14.76 -2.11 -19.59
C SER A 184 14.67 -3.27 -18.59
N ILE A 185 14.69 -4.52 -19.06
CA ILE A 185 14.71 -5.71 -18.20
C ILE A 185 16.04 -5.78 -17.43
N VAL A 186 17.17 -5.57 -18.11
CA VAL A 186 18.49 -5.59 -17.48
C VAL A 186 18.59 -4.47 -16.43
N SER A 187 18.14 -3.26 -16.74
CA SER A 187 18.14 -2.15 -15.78
C SER A 187 17.19 -2.41 -14.62
N GLY A 188 16.01 -2.97 -14.88
CA GLY A 188 15.03 -3.36 -13.86
C GLY A 188 15.55 -4.46 -12.93
N VAL A 189 16.16 -5.50 -13.49
CA VAL A 189 16.81 -6.59 -12.73
C VAL A 189 17.97 -6.06 -11.91
N THR A 190 18.83 -5.21 -12.49
CA THR A 190 19.95 -4.59 -11.76
C THR A 190 19.45 -3.74 -10.60
N THR A 191 18.45 -2.88 -10.85
CA THR A 191 17.82 -2.05 -9.80
C THR A 191 17.22 -2.90 -8.70
N PHE A 192 16.51 -3.97 -9.05
CA PHE A 192 15.94 -4.92 -8.09
C PHE A 192 17.04 -5.62 -7.27
N PHE A 193 18.12 -6.08 -7.91
CA PHE A 193 19.23 -6.73 -7.20
C PHE A 193 19.91 -5.79 -6.20
N ILE A 194 20.16 -4.54 -6.58
CA ILE A 194 20.72 -3.52 -5.69
C ILE A 194 19.74 -3.26 -4.53
N ALA A 195 18.47 -3.04 -4.83
CA ALA A 195 17.44 -2.79 -3.83
C ALA A 195 17.28 -3.97 -2.86
N PHE A 196 17.23 -5.19 -3.37
CA PHE A 196 17.09 -6.40 -2.56
C PHE A 196 18.34 -6.65 -1.69
N SER A 197 19.54 -6.49 -2.24
CA SER A 197 20.78 -6.58 -1.47
C SER A 197 20.79 -5.55 -0.34
N PHE A 198 20.42 -4.30 -0.64
CA PHE A 198 20.33 -3.24 0.35
C PHE A 198 19.28 -3.56 1.43
N ALA A 199 18.13 -4.10 1.04
CA ALA A 199 17.10 -4.56 1.96
C ALA A 199 17.64 -5.63 2.93
N CYS A 200 18.37 -6.62 2.41
CA CYS A 200 19.02 -7.64 3.23
C CYS A 200 20.01 -7.02 4.23
N TYR A 201 20.86 -6.07 3.77
CA TYR A 201 21.79 -5.37 4.66
C TYR A 201 21.08 -4.59 5.78
N ILE A 202 19.99 -3.88 5.45
CA ILE A 202 19.17 -3.17 6.45
C ILE A 202 18.64 -4.17 7.49
N LEU A 203 18.06 -5.28 7.05
CA LEU A 203 17.45 -6.28 7.94
C LEU A 203 18.48 -6.96 8.84
N PHE A 204 19.65 -7.28 8.31
CA PHE A 204 20.76 -7.85 9.10
C PHE A 204 21.29 -6.87 10.15
N GLN A 205 21.38 -5.57 9.82
CA GLN A 205 22.00 -4.55 10.67
C GLN A 205 20.99 -3.61 11.36
N LYS A 206 19.71 -3.97 11.37
CA LYS A 206 18.59 -3.17 11.86
C LYS A 206 18.86 -2.51 13.23
N GLU A 207 19.42 -3.24 14.20
CA GLU A 207 19.71 -2.69 15.54
C GLU A 207 20.86 -1.69 15.52
N LYS A 208 21.93 -2.00 14.77
CA LYS A 208 23.06 -1.07 14.64
C LYS A 208 22.62 0.22 13.96
N LEU A 209 21.85 0.13 12.88
CA LEU A 209 21.30 1.26 12.17
C LEU A 209 20.36 2.09 13.08
N HIS A 210 19.50 1.43 13.86
CA HIS A 210 18.63 2.11 14.81
C HIS A 210 19.43 2.92 15.82
N VAL A 211 20.50 2.35 16.42
CA VAL A 211 21.37 3.04 17.36
C VAL A 211 22.12 4.20 16.69
N GLN A 212 22.63 4.00 15.45
CA GLN A 212 23.32 5.04 14.70
C GLN A 212 22.40 6.24 14.40
N VAL A 213 21.19 5.99 13.93
CA VAL A 213 20.18 7.02 13.66
C VAL A 213 19.85 7.79 14.95
N ARG A 214 19.62 7.09 16.07
CA ARG A 214 19.40 7.75 17.37
C ARG A 214 20.58 8.64 17.76
N LYS A 215 21.81 8.17 17.62
CA LYS A 215 23.01 8.97 17.92
C LYS A 215 23.06 10.24 17.09
N VAL A 216 22.76 10.17 15.78
CA VAL A 216 22.73 11.33 14.91
C VAL A 216 21.65 12.32 15.36
N PHE A 217 20.44 11.87 15.67
CA PHE A 217 19.38 12.76 16.15
C PHE A 217 19.78 13.49 17.45
N PHE A 218 20.33 12.75 18.43
CA PHE A 218 20.74 13.35 19.70
C PHE A 218 22.00 14.23 19.60
N ALA A 219 22.85 14.03 18.57
CA ALA A 219 24.04 14.86 18.34
C ALA A 219 23.70 16.22 17.73
N PHE A 220 22.72 16.28 16.82
CA PHE A 220 22.43 17.50 16.06
C PHE A 220 21.13 18.21 16.47
N ILE A 221 20.26 17.55 17.23
CA ILE A 221 18.94 18.07 17.62
C ILE A 221 18.85 18.10 19.15
N PRO A 222 18.30 19.19 19.76
CA PRO A 222 18.06 19.25 21.19
C PRO A 222 17.23 18.05 21.68
N LYS A 223 17.61 17.48 22.83
CA LYS A 223 17.06 16.23 23.39
C LYS A 223 15.52 16.15 23.30
N ARG A 224 14.81 17.18 23.73
CA ARG A 224 13.33 17.23 23.72
C ARG A 224 12.74 17.08 22.31
N LYS A 225 13.34 17.76 21.31
CA LYS A 225 12.88 17.65 19.91
C LYS A 225 13.25 16.29 19.30
N ALA A 226 14.43 15.76 19.63
CA ALA A 226 14.87 14.44 19.16
C ALA A 226 13.95 13.32 19.67
N GLU A 227 13.54 13.38 20.95
CA GLU A 227 12.59 12.42 21.53
C GLU A 227 11.25 12.44 20.81
N VAL A 228 10.66 13.62 20.57
CA VAL A 228 9.39 13.77 19.82
C VAL A 228 9.50 13.21 18.40
N ILE A 229 10.59 13.53 17.69
CA ILE A 229 10.79 13.01 16.33
C ILE A 229 10.90 11.49 16.33
N LEU A 230 11.65 10.91 17.27
CA LEU A 230 11.79 9.46 17.40
C LEU A 230 10.47 8.77 17.76
N GLU A 231 9.63 9.41 18.56
CA GLU A 231 8.29 8.94 18.90
C GLU A 231 7.37 8.94 17.67
N VAL A 232 7.37 10.02 16.89
CA VAL A 232 6.63 10.08 15.60
C VAL A 232 7.12 9.02 14.63
N CYS A 233 8.44 8.82 14.50
CA CYS A 233 9.00 7.73 13.67
C CYS A 233 8.55 6.35 14.15
N SER A 234 8.52 6.13 15.46
CA SER A 234 8.06 4.88 16.07
C SER A 234 6.57 4.64 15.81
N LEU A 235 5.74 5.68 15.98
CA LEU A 235 4.31 5.64 15.65
C LEU A 235 4.11 5.29 14.16
N THR A 236 4.80 6.00 13.28
CA THR A 236 4.74 5.76 11.83
C THR A 236 5.10 4.31 11.51
N TYR A 237 6.23 3.83 12.02
CA TYR A 237 6.65 2.44 11.82
C TYR A 237 5.59 1.44 12.27
N ARG A 238 5.02 1.60 13.46
CA ARG A 238 3.99 0.68 14.00
C ARG A 238 2.72 0.72 13.15
N THR A 239 2.24 1.89 12.79
CA THR A 239 1.02 2.05 11.98
C THR A 239 1.18 1.38 10.63
N PHE A 240 2.29 1.63 9.92
CA PHE A 240 2.57 0.99 8.64
C PHE A 240 2.74 -0.53 8.77
N ALA A 241 3.49 -1.00 9.77
CA ALA A 241 3.72 -2.43 9.97
C ALA A 241 2.43 -3.19 10.31
N ASN A 242 1.60 -2.62 11.18
CA ASN A 242 0.32 -3.22 11.54
C ASN A 242 -0.66 -3.22 10.37
N PHE A 243 -0.73 -2.13 9.60
CA PHE A 243 -1.56 -2.07 8.39
C PHE A 243 -1.16 -3.13 7.36
N LEU A 244 0.14 -3.23 7.02
CA LEU A 244 0.61 -4.24 6.08
C LEU A 244 0.40 -5.67 6.58
N ALA A 245 0.64 -5.91 7.87
CA ALA A 245 0.37 -7.22 8.47
C ALA A 245 -1.12 -7.58 8.40
N GLY A 246 -1.98 -6.61 8.72
CA GLY A 246 -3.44 -6.76 8.63
C GLY A 246 -3.88 -7.06 7.19
N GLN A 247 -3.40 -6.29 6.22
CA GLN A 247 -3.74 -6.45 4.81
C GLN A 247 -3.29 -7.81 4.24
N CYS A 248 -2.08 -8.26 4.58
CA CYS A 248 -1.61 -9.58 4.18
C CYS A 248 -2.44 -10.70 4.83
N LEU A 249 -2.79 -10.56 6.11
CA LEU A 249 -3.60 -11.55 6.82
C LEU A 249 -5.03 -11.61 6.25
N GLU A 250 -5.64 -10.46 5.98
CA GLU A 250 -6.94 -10.35 5.31
C GLU A 250 -6.93 -11.04 3.96
N ALA A 251 -5.93 -10.76 3.11
CA ALA A 251 -5.79 -11.39 1.79
C ALA A 251 -5.75 -12.92 1.88
N VAL A 252 -5.01 -13.48 2.84
CA VAL A 252 -4.93 -14.94 3.06
C VAL A 252 -6.28 -15.48 3.55
N ILE A 253 -6.93 -14.82 4.50
CA ILE A 253 -8.22 -15.26 5.04
C ILE A 253 -9.28 -15.22 3.92
N LEU A 254 -9.39 -14.11 3.20
CA LEU A 254 -10.36 -13.91 2.13
C LEU A 254 -10.16 -14.93 1.01
N GLY A 255 -8.92 -15.05 0.50
CA GLY A 255 -8.60 -16.02 -0.53
C GLY A 255 -8.92 -17.46 -0.12
N SER A 256 -8.54 -17.87 1.09
CA SER A 256 -8.85 -19.21 1.59
C SER A 256 -10.35 -19.44 1.77
N MET A 257 -11.09 -18.45 2.23
CA MET A 257 -12.56 -18.50 2.37
C MET A 257 -13.23 -18.70 1.02
N PHE A 258 -12.78 -17.98 -0.02
CA PHE A 258 -13.29 -18.18 -1.38
C PHE A 258 -12.91 -19.55 -1.95
N VAL A 259 -11.66 -20.01 -1.83
CA VAL A 259 -11.26 -21.35 -2.27
C VAL A 259 -12.13 -22.42 -1.63
N ILE A 260 -12.31 -22.37 -0.32
CA ILE A 260 -13.11 -23.37 0.42
C ILE A 260 -14.57 -23.34 -0.06
N THR A 261 -15.20 -22.15 -0.07
CA THR A 261 -16.61 -22.02 -0.40
C THR A 261 -16.90 -22.44 -1.85
N LEU A 262 -16.09 -21.97 -2.81
CA LEU A 262 -16.27 -22.30 -4.22
C LEU A 262 -15.98 -23.80 -4.49
N SER A 263 -15.03 -24.41 -3.76
CA SER A 263 -14.75 -25.83 -3.86
C SER A 263 -15.90 -26.70 -3.32
N ILE A 264 -16.51 -26.31 -2.19
CA ILE A 264 -17.69 -26.99 -1.62
C ILE A 264 -18.87 -26.92 -2.62
N LEU A 265 -19.06 -25.76 -3.25
CA LEU A 265 -20.11 -25.56 -4.26
C LEU A 265 -19.76 -26.17 -5.63
N LYS A 266 -18.61 -26.85 -5.75
CA LYS A 266 -18.11 -27.46 -6.99
C LYS A 266 -18.10 -26.48 -8.17
N MET A 267 -17.76 -25.22 -7.91
CA MET A 267 -17.65 -24.21 -8.97
C MET A 267 -16.35 -24.37 -9.75
N PRO A 268 -16.34 -24.07 -11.05
CA PRO A 268 -15.14 -24.12 -11.85
C PRO A 268 -14.13 -23.08 -11.37
N TYR A 269 -12.85 -23.37 -11.53
CA TYR A 269 -11.75 -22.46 -11.22
C TYR A 269 -11.68 -21.98 -9.75
N ALA A 270 -12.23 -22.74 -8.79
CA ALA A 270 -12.30 -22.33 -7.38
C ALA A 270 -10.94 -21.90 -6.81
N LEU A 271 -9.87 -22.65 -7.05
CA LEU A 271 -8.53 -22.33 -6.59
C LEU A 271 -7.99 -21.06 -7.27
N LEU A 272 -8.14 -20.95 -8.59
CA LEU A 272 -7.69 -19.79 -9.36
C LEU A 272 -8.38 -18.51 -8.89
N ILE A 273 -9.69 -18.54 -8.75
CA ILE A 273 -10.50 -17.40 -8.31
C ILE A 273 -10.12 -16.98 -6.89
N GLY A 274 -9.95 -17.94 -5.98
CA GLY A 274 -9.52 -17.65 -4.63
C GLY A 274 -8.14 -17.01 -4.56
N ILE A 275 -7.19 -17.46 -5.40
CA ILE A 275 -5.86 -16.84 -5.51
C ILE A 275 -5.98 -15.42 -6.11
N ILE A 276 -6.76 -15.23 -7.17
CA ILE A 276 -7.00 -13.91 -7.75
C ILE A 276 -7.58 -12.96 -6.71
N ILE A 277 -8.59 -13.39 -5.96
CA ILE A 277 -9.20 -12.60 -4.90
C ILE A 277 -8.20 -12.27 -3.80
N ALA A 278 -7.37 -13.22 -3.36
CA ALA A 278 -6.32 -12.98 -2.38
C ALA A 278 -5.33 -11.89 -2.84
N PHE A 279 -4.91 -11.94 -4.10
CA PHE A 279 -4.01 -10.92 -4.66
C PHE A 279 -4.66 -9.56 -4.84
N THR A 280 -5.87 -9.55 -5.39
CA THR A 280 -6.60 -8.30 -5.60
C THR A 280 -7.00 -7.65 -4.27
N ALA A 281 -7.31 -8.44 -3.24
CA ALA A 281 -7.62 -7.95 -1.89
C ALA A 281 -6.48 -7.12 -1.27
N LEU A 282 -5.23 -7.30 -1.72
CA LEU A 282 -4.13 -6.40 -1.33
C LEU A 282 -4.35 -4.95 -1.75
N ILE A 283 -5.26 -4.68 -2.71
CA ILE A 283 -5.66 -3.34 -3.14
C ILE A 283 -6.90 -2.94 -2.33
N PRO A 284 -6.76 -2.05 -1.34
CA PRO A 284 -7.88 -1.70 -0.47
C PRO A 284 -9.09 -1.18 -1.26
N ILE A 285 -10.28 -1.63 -0.90
CA ILE A 285 -11.58 -1.29 -1.51
C ILE A 285 -11.72 -1.84 -2.94
N PHE A 286 -10.80 -1.55 -3.85
CA PHE A 286 -10.91 -1.95 -5.27
C PHE A 286 -10.64 -3.43 -5.50
N GLY A 287 -9.88 -4.08 -4.63
CA GLY A 287 -9.48 -5.47 -4.79
C GLY A 287 -10.66 -6.43 -4.90
N ALA A 288 -11.65 -6.25 -4.05
CA ALA A 288 -12.87 -7.05 -4.06
C ALA A 288 -13.63 -6.94 -5.40
N PHE A 289 -13.78 -5.72 -5.93
CA PHE A 289 -14.46 -5.49 -7.21
C PHE A 289 -13.71 -6.10 -8.39
N ILE A 290 -12.39 -5.96 -8.42
CA ILE A 290 -11.54 -6.55 -9.45
C ILE A 290 -11.63 -8.08 -9.38
N GLY A 291 -11.50 -8.66 -8.18
CA GLY A 291 -11.62 -10.09 -7.95
C GLY A 291 -12.99 -10.65 -8.36
N CYS A 292 -14.06 -9.92 -8.03
CA CYS A 292 -15.43 -10.26 -8.43
C CYS A 292 -15.58 -10.25 -9.94
N ALA A 293 -15.16 -9.18 -10.60
CA ALA A 293 -15.29 -9.03 -12.05
C ALA A 293 -14.53 -10.15 -12.80
N LEU A 294 -13.28 -10.42 -12.39
CA LEU A 294 -12.48 -11.49 -12.99
C LEU A 294 -13.06 -12.88 -12.69
N GLY A 295 -13.47 -13.15 -11.45
CA GLY A 295 -14.08 -14.42 -11.07
C GLY A 295 -15.40 -14.66 -11.77
N CYS A 296 -16.25 -13.63 -11.85
CA CYS A 296 -17.53 -13.69 -12.58
C CYS A 296 -17.30 -13.98 -14.07
N LEU A 297 -16.35 -13.28 -14.70
CA LEU A 297 -16.00 -13.52 -16.10
C LEU A 297 -15.56 -14.96 -16.34
N LEU A 298 -14.66 -15.49 -15.51
CA LEU A 298 -14.14 -16.86 -15.63
C LEU A 298 -15.24 -17.91 -15.51
N ILE A 299 -16.14 -17.76 -14.53
CA ILE A 299 -17.25 -18.71 -14.32
C ILE A 299 -18.30 -18.55 -15.41
N PHE A 300 -18.62 -17.32 -15.82
CA PHE A 300 -19.63 -17.02 -16.83
C PHE A 300 -19.36 -17.74 -18.17
N MET A 301 -18.10 -17.84 -18.55
CA MET A 301 -17.69 -18.52 -19.78
C MET A 301 -17.87 -20.03 -19.73
N VAL A 302 -17.97 -20.64 -18.54
CA VAL A 302 -18.24 -22.05 -18.36
C VAL A 302 -19.75 -22.28 -18.20
N SER A 303 -20.39 -21.49 -17.33
CA SER A 303 -21.82 -21.61 -17.04
C SER A 303 -22.39 -20.28 -16.52
N PRO A 304 -23.25 -19.62 -17.31
CA PRO A 304 -23.92 -18.40 -16.88
C PRO A 304 -24.75 -18.55 -15.60
N LYS A 305 -25.38 -19.72 -15.38
CA LYS A 305 -26.12 -20.01 -14.15
C LYS A 305 -25.22 -20.03 -12.93
N GLN A 306 -24.04 -20.61 -13.05
CA GLN A 306 -23.05 -20.62 -11.95
C GLN A 306 -22.44 -19.24 -11.71
N ALA A 307 -22.32 -18.39 -12.74
CA ALA A 307 -21.86 -17.01 -12.56
C ALA A 307 -22.82 -16.17 -11.70
N ILE A 308 -24.14 -16.35 -11.89
CA ILE A 308 -25.14 -15.69 -11.04
C ILE A 308 -25.03 -16.19 -9.60
N LEU A 309 -24.86 -17.50 -9.40
CA LEU A 309 -24.63 -18.08 -8.07
C LEU A 309 -23.34 -17.57 -7.44
N PHE A 310 -22.29 -17.42 -8.25
CA PHE A 310 -21.00 -16.85 -7.79
C PHE A 310 -21.16 -15.42 -7.27
N ILE A 311 -21.90 -14.56 -7.98
CA ILE A 311 -22.16 -13.18 -7.53
C ILE A 311 -22.88 -13.19 -6.18
N LEU A 312 -23.88 -14.07 -6.00
CA LEU A 312 -24.62 -14.19 -4.75
C LEU A 312 -23.69 -14.66 -3.60
N VAL A 313 -22.89 -15.68 -3.85
CA VAL A 313 -21.87 -16.17 -2.90
C VAL A 313 -20.86 -15.08 -2.58
N PHE A 314 -20.38 -14.37 -3.60
CA PHE A 314 -19.47 -13.25 -3.42
C PHE A 314 -20.04 -12.19 -2.51
N LEU A 315 -21.28 -11.75 -2.71
CA LEU A 315 -21.93 -10.77 -1.87
C LEU A 315 -22.06 -11.23 -0.40
N ILE A 316 -22.38 -12.51 -0.18
CA ILE A 316 -22.46 -13.07 1.19
C ILE A 316 -21.07 -13.06 1.83
N LEU A 317 -20.06 -13.55 1.15
CA LEU A 317 -18.70 -13.59 1.67
C LEU A 317 -18.14 -12.20 1.92
N GLN A 318 -18.48 -11.23 1.05
CA GLN A 318 -18.10 -9.83 1.22
C GLN A 318 -18.78 -9.19 2.44
N GLN A 319 -20.03 -9.56 2.77
CA GLN A 319 -20.67 -9.12 4.00
C GLN A 319 -20.00 -9.69 5.25
N ILE A 320 -19.58 -10.96 5.20
CA ILE A 320 -18.81 -11.57 6.30
C ILE A 320 -17.46 -10.87 6.45
N GLU A 321 -16.76 -10.61 5.36
CA GLU A 321 -15.49 -9.89 5.35
C GLU A 321 -15.66 -8.49 5.95
N GLY A 322 -16.54 -7.66 5.39
CA GLY A 322 -16.72 -6.26 5.78
C GLY A 322 -17.22 -6.06 7.21
N ASN A 323 -18.06 -6.97 7.74
CA ASN A 323 -18.64 -6.82 9.08
C ASN A 323 -17.87 -7.58 10.17
N LEU A 324 -17.20 -8.67 9.84
CA LEU A 324 -16.53 -9.52 10.82
C LEU A 324 -15.01 -9.50 10.66
N ILE A 325 -14.47 -9.76 9.47
CA ILE A 325 -13.03 -9.95 9.26
C ILE A 325 -12.29 -8.62 9.25
N TYR A 326 -12.73 -7.68 8.39
CA TYR A 326 -12.07 -6.40 8.20
C TYR A 326 -11.93 -5.59 9.50
N PRO A 327 -12.98 -5.40 10.33
CA PRO A 327 -12.85 -4.65 11.57
C PRO A 327 -11.86 -5.25 12.57
N HIS A 328 -11.76 -6.58 12.61
CA HIS A 328 -10.87 -7.27 13.55
C HIS A 328 -9.43 -7.36 13.06
N VAL A 329 -9.21 -7.49 11.76
CA VAL A 329 -7.88 -7.72 11.17
C VAL A 329 -7.21 -6.40 10.79
N VAL A 330 -7.90 -5.52 10.07
CA VAL A 330 -7.33 -4.29 9.53
C VAL A 330 -7.82 -3.06 10.32
N GLY A 331 -9.10 -2.99 10.64
CA GLY A 331 -9.73 -1.81 11.22
C GLY A 331 -9.13 -1.37 12.55
N SER A 332 -8.79 -2.32 13.44
CA SER A 332 -8.11 -2.06 14.71
C SER A 332 -6.67 -1.54 14.54
N SER A 333 -6.04 -1.83 13.40
CA SER A 333 -4.65 -1.50 13.12
C SER A 333 -4.44 -0.07 12.60
N VAL A 334 -5.48 0.53 12.00
CA VAL A 334 -5.39 1.85 11.36
C VAL A 334 -5.97 2.96 12.23
N GLY A 335 -7.01 2.67 13.02
CA GLY A 335 -7.65 3.64 13.93
C GLY A 335 -8.22 4.88 13.23
N LEU A 336 -8.48 4.80 11.93
CA LEU A 336 -8.92 5.90 11.07
C LEU A 336 -10.43 5.77 10.77
N PRO A 337 -11.23 6.84 10.91
CA PRO A 337 -12.61 6.82 10.43
C PRO A 337 -12.70 6.53 8.93
N SER A 338 -13.73 5.77 8.51
CA SER A 338 -13.87 5.27 7.12
C SER A 338 -13.82 6.36 6.05
N ILE A 339 -14.31 7.57 6.34
CA ILE A 339 -14.25 8.70 5.41
C ILE A 339 -12.82 9.10 5.06
N TRP A 340 -11.91 9.05 6.04
CA TRP A 340 -10.49 9.36 5.82
C TRP A 340 -9.75 8.23 5.10
N VAL A 341 -10.20 6.98 5.30
CA VAL A 341 -9.70 5.84 4.51
C VAL A 341 -10.05 6.03 3.04
N LEU A 342 -11.31 6.38 2.73
CA LEU A 342 -11.75 6.66 1.36
C LEU A 342 -10.95 7.80 0.73
N ALA A 343 -10.75 8.91 1.47
CA ALA A 343 -9.95 10.03 1.01
C ALA A 343 -8.49 9.62 0.74
N ALA A 344 -7.87 8.84 1.65
CA ALA A 344 -6.51 8.35 1.50
C ALA A 344 -6.35 7.46 0.26
N VAL A 345 -7.30 6.54 0.03
CA VAL A 345 -7.29 5.65 -1.14
C VAL A 345 -7.46 6.45 -2.43
N THR A 346 -8.38 7.41 -2.46
CA THR A 346 -8.62 8.24 -3.65
C THR A 346 -7.40 9.10 -3.99
N ILE A 347 -6.84 9.80 -3.01
CA ILE A 347 -5.65 10.65 -3.21
C ILE A 347 -4.44 9.78 -3.58
N GLY A 348 -4.19 8.73 -2.81
CA GLY A 348 -3.06 7.82 -3.04
C GLY A 348 -3.14 7.13 -4.40
N GLY A 349 -4.34 6.67 -4.79
CA GLY A 349 -4.60 6.05 -6.08
C GLY A 349 -4.31 6.96 -7.26
N ASN A 350 -4.70 8.22 -7.17
CA ASN A 350 -4.43 9.22 -8.23
C ASN A 350 -2.95 9.60 -8.32
N LEU A 351 -2.21 9.64 -7.21
CA LEU A 351 -0.81 10.08 -7.19
C LEU A 351 0.17 8.98 -7.60
N LEU A 352 0.02 7.77 -7.08
CA LEU A 352 0.98 6.67 -7.20
C LEU A 352 0.31 5.32 -7.54
N GLY A 353 -0.94 5.31 -7.98
CA GLY A 353 -1.69 4.10 -8.28
C GLY A 353 -1.86 3.19 -7.05
N ILE A 354 -1.74 1.88 -7.24
CA ILE A 354 -1.94 0.86 -6.19
C ILE A 354 -0.95 1.06 -5.02
N VAL A 355 0.31 1.38 -5.33
CA VAL A 355 1.33 1.64 -4.30
C VAL A 355 0.95 2.86 -3.46
N GLY A 356 0.37 3.90 -4.10
CA GLY A 356 -0.14 5.06 -3.41
C GLY A 356 -1.28 4.72 -2.43
N MET A 357 -2.23 3.89 -2.83
CA MET A 357 -3.31 3.46 -1.94
C MET A 357 -2.76 2.80 -0.66
N LEU A 358 -1.78 1.91 -0.80
CA LEU A 358 -1.14 1.21 0.32
C LEU A 358 -0.32 2.13 1.23
N ILE A 359 0.28 3.19 0.68
CA ILE A 359 1.10 4.15 1.45
C ILE A 359 0.22 5.21 2.12
N PHE A 360 -0.78 5.74 1.42
CA PHE A 360 -1.56 6.87 1.91
C PHE A 360 -2.49 6.52 3.07
N ILE A 361 -3.02 5.29 3.14
CA ILE A 361 -3.87 4.88 4.28
C ILE A 361 -3.11 5.00 5.61
N PRO A 362 -1.97 4.34 5.83
CA PRO A 362 -1.24 4.49 7.08
C PRO A 362 -0.63 5.89 7.25
N LEU A 363 -0.27 6.59 6.17
CA LEU A 363 0.21 7.96 6.23
C LEU A 363 -0.86 8.91 6.82
N VAL A 364 -2.07 8.86 6.27
CA VAL A 364 -3.20 9.66 6.77
C VAL A 364 -3.56 9.25 8.19
N SER A 365 -3.45 7.97 8.55
CA SER A 365 -3.66 7.48 9.92
C SER A 365 -2.67 8.13 10.92
N VAL A 366 -1.39 8.18 10.57
CA VAL A 366 -0.37 8.86 11.39
C VAL A 366 -0.69 10.35 11.52
N LEU A 367 -0.95 11.02 10.39
CA LEU A 367 -1.30 12.46 10.41
C LEU A 367 -2.54 12.74 11.25
N TYR A 368 -3.58 11.93 11.11
CA TYR A 368 -4.80 12.04 11.90
C TYR A 368 -4.54 11.85 13.39
N THR A 369 -3.72 10.86 13.76
CA THR A 369 -3.36 10.60 15.16
C THR A 369 -2.59 11.76 15.75
N LEU A 370 -1.58 12.29 15.06
CA LEU A 370 -0.79 13.45 15.50
C LEU A 370 -1.65 14.71 15.58
N PHE A 371 -2.53 14.93 14.60
CA PHE A 371 -3.45 16.08 14.62
C PHE A 371 -4.42 15.97 15.79
N ARG A 372 -5.01 14.80 16.02
CA ARG A 372 -5.89 14.55 17.15
C ARG A 372 -5.20 14.82 18.47
N GLU A 373 -3.99 14.34 18.65
CA GLU A 373 -3.19 14.58 19.86
C GLU A 373 -2.90 16.06 20.05
N TYR A 374 -2.48 16.76 18.98
CA TYR A 374 -2.27 18.20 19.01
C TYR A 374 -3.54 18.97 19.41
N VAL A 375 -4.70 18.61 18.88
CA VAL A 375 -6.00 19.20 19.24
C VAL A 375 -6.30 18.98 20.71
N TYR A 376 -6.13 17.75 21.22
CA TYR A 376 -6.35 17.46 22.64
C TYR A 376 -5.42 18.27 23.57
N LEU A 377 -4.15 18.39 23.21
CA LEU A 377 -3.21 19.21 23.97
C LEU A 377 -3.63 20.70 23.95
N ARG A 378 -4.16 21.18 22.82
CA ARG A 378 -4.63 22.55 22.70
C ARG A 378 -5.91 22.80 23.53
N LEU A 379 -6.86 21.88 23.49
CA LEU A 379 -8.06 21.92 24.32
C LEU A 379 -7.71 21.91 25.81
N LYS A 380 -6.80 21.03 26.21
CA LYS A 380 -6.32 20.98 27.61
C LYS A 380 -5.69 22.30 28.05
N LYS A 381 -4.93 22.98 27.19
CA LYS A 381 -4.39 24.32 27.46
C LYS A 381 -5.48 25.39 27.62
N GLN A 382 -6.62 25.22 26.98
CA GLN A 382 -7.77 26.12 27.07
C GLN A 382 -8.74 25.72 28.19
N HIS A 383 -8.37 24.73 29.03
CA HIS A 383 -9.20 24.21 30.13
C HIS A 383 -10.52 23.58 29.66
N ILE A 384 -10.60 23.19 28.39
CA ILE A 384 -11.76 22.53 27.82
C ILE A 384 -11.61 21.02 28.03
N LYS A 385 -12.56 20.39 28.74
CA LYS A 385 -12.55 18.96 29.08
C LYS A 385 -13.19 18.12 27.97
N ARG A 386 -14.30 18.58 27.44
CA ARG A 386 -15.08 17.85 26.43
C ARG A 386 -15.84 18.81 25.52
N VAL A 387 -15.85 18.48 24.23
CA VAL A 387 -16.68 19.16 23.23
C VAL A 387 -17.66 18.15 22.67
N THR A 388 -18.97 18.38 22.82
CA THR A 388 -20.06 17.62 22.24
C THR A 388 -20.72 18.41 21.11
N LYS A 389 -21.74 17.86 20.44
CA LYS A 389 -22.45 18.58 19.38
C LYS A 389 -23.16 19.83 19.89
N THR A 390 -23.52 19.87 21.15
CA THR A 390 -24.36 20.91 21.76
C THR A 390 -23.71 21.66 22.91
N GLU A 391 -22.69 21.11 23.53
CA GLU A 391 -22.11 21.64 24.77
C GLU A 391 -20.57 21.56 24.73
N VAL A 392 -19.95 22.55 25.40
CA VAL A 392 -18.52 22.60 25.70
C VAL A 392 -18.38 22.52 27.22
N GLU A 393 -17.82 21.43 27.71
CA GLU A 393 -17.57 21.20 29.13
C GLU A 393 -16.13 21.66 29.47
N GLU A 394 -16.03 22.58 30.44
CA GLU A 394 -14.75 23.07 30.93
C GLU A 394 -14.31 22.30 32.18
N TYR A 395 -13.01 22.30 32.47
CA TYR A 395 -12.49 21.76 33.73
C TYR A 395 -12.89 22.63 34.87
N THR A 396 -13.33 22.06 36.00
CA THR A 396 -13.56 22.80 37.24
C THR A 396 -12.24 23.27 37.85
N GLN A 397 -12.28 24.34 38.67
CA GLN A 397 -11.09 24.89 39.33
C GLN A 397 -10.33 23.83 40.16
N GLU A 398 -11.08 22.96 40.85
CA GLU A 398 -10.50 21.85 41.62
C GLU A 398 -9.76 20.83 40.75
N GLU A 399 -10.29 20.51 39.55
CA GLU A 399 -9.66 19.63 38.60
C GLU A 399 -8.39 20.25 37.99
N ILE A 400 -8.39 21.58 37.75
CA ILE A 400 -7.24 22.35 37.28
C ILE A 400 -6.14 22.33 38.30
N GLU A 401 -6.45 22.60 39.57
CA GLU A 401 -5.47 22.56 40.67
C GLU A 401 -4.86 21.17 40.86
N LYS A 402 -5.68 20.12 40.80
CA LYS A 402 -5.20 18.72 40.84
C LYS A 402 -4.25 18.41 39.68
N MET A 403 -4.58 18.82 38.46
CA MET A 403 -3.71 18.64 37.29
C MET A 403 -2.37 19.40 37.45
N GLN A 404 -2.40 20.61 37.98
CA GLN A 404 -1.20 21.42 38.23
C GLN A 404 -0.33 20.80 39.32
N ALA A 405 -0.94 20.31 40.41
CA ALA A 405 -0.23 19.61 41.46
C ALA A 405 0.43 18.32 40.97
N LEU A 406 -0.27 17.52 40.15
CA LEU A 406 0.26 16.31 39.57
C LEU A 406 1.44 16.59 38.63
N TYR A 407 1.30 17.60 37.75
CA TYR A 407 2.37 17.99 36.85
C TYR A 407 3.61 18.50 37.62
N LYS A 408 3.42 19.26 38.72
CA LYS A 408 4.50 19.73 39.55
C LYS A 408 5.21 18.62 40.31
N SER A 409 4.48 17.55 40.69
CA SER A 409 5.07 16.38 41.34
C SER A 409 5.91 15.54 40.37
N GLU A 410 5.51 15.43 39.10
CA GLU A 410 6.24 14.70 38.08
C GLU A 410 7.42 15.49 37.48
N HIS A 411 7.41 16.82 37.57
CA HIS A 411 8.41 17.70 36.97
C HIS A 411 8.86 18.81 37.98
N PRO A 412 9.57 18.43 39.03
CA PRO A 412 9.95 19.38 40.10
C PRO A 412 10.84 20.54 39.63
N GLU A 413 11.48 20.40 38.45
CA GLU A 413 12.40 21.44 37.92
C GLU A 413 11.75 22.41 36.91
N LYS A 414 10.44 22.29 36.62
CA LYS A 414 9.76 23.14 35.65
C LYS A 414 8.68 24.00 36.33
N THR A 415 8.94 25.30 36.41
CA THR A 415 7.91 26.31 36.69
C THR A 415 6.97 26.42 35.47
N PHE A 416 5.67 26.43 35.74
CA PHE A 416 4.66 26.75 34.71
C PHE A 416 4.81 28.21 34.31
N GLU A 417 5.26 28.53 33.09
CA GLU A 417 5.03 29.78 32.39
C GLU A 417 3.93 29.60 31.32
#